data_6dcd4ef3098e90dc2ae0f7b4f0b628e5
#
_entry.id   6dcd4ef3098e90dc2ae0f7b4f0b628e5
#
_cell.length_a   1.000
_cell.length_b   1.000
_cell.length_c   1.000
_cell.angle_alpha   90.00
_cell.angle_beta   90.00
_cell.angle_gamma   90.00
#
_symmetry.space_group_name_H-M   'P 1'
#
loop_
_entity.id
_entity.type
_entity.pdbx_description
1 polymer ?
#
loop_
_entity_poly.entity_id
_entity_poly.type
_entity_poly.pdbx_seq_one_letter_code
_entity_poly.pdbx_strand_id
1 'polypeptide(L)'
;MSDYREIVYTEQGHVGVITIDRPDARNALTFTTYAELTDVVATSTARCLVVTGRDPAFCSGDDVKQIMTNAGSQVSSNLRAEPRLTPAAKALLETDVPVIAAVNGAAVGWGMELALMADIRVCSERAKFGELFVKRGLCCDVAGLARLTQLVGRESAAELLYTGRIIDASTAKQLRLVSRVVTHDELMPTTLALAHEIAGNPPLAVRRIKAGLRTALDPDFDELGRWVTTSLAELFQTADHREGVAAFLDKRAPHYVGR
;
A
#
# COMPACT_ATOMS: atom_id res chain seq x y z
N MET A 1 19.12 12.54 -3.33
CA MET A 1 18.47 11.27 -3.72
C MET A 1 19.19 10.20 -2.93
N SER A 2 18.51 9.44 -2.09
CA SER A 2 19.10 8.27 -1.44
C SER A 2 19.38 7.24 -2.55
N ASP A 3 20.64 6.78 -2.62
CA ASP A 3 21.05 5.73 -3.58
C ASP A 3 20.56 4.38 -3.07
N TYR A 4 19.26 4.08 -3.31
CA TYR A 4 18.70 2.75 -3.07
C TYR A 4 19.30 1.76 -4.09
N ARG A 5 19.45 0.50 -3.68
CA ARG A 5 20.09 -0.56 -4.48
C ARG A 5 19.08 -1.47 -5.16
N GLU A 6 17.94 -1.70 -4.52
CA GLU A 6 16.93 -2.67 -4.93
C GLU A 6 15.56 -2.04 -5.19
N ILE A 7 15.43 -0.74 -4.91
CA ILE A 7 14.27 0.05 -5.31
C ILE A 7 14.73 1.29 -6.10
N VAL A 8 13.83 1.80 -6.94
CA VAL A 8 13.98 3.12 -7.57
C VAL A 8 12.89 4.00 -7.01
N TYR A 9 13.26 5.16 -6.46
CA TYR A 9 12.32 6.18 -6.01
C TYR A 9 12.41 7.42 -6.87
N THR A 10 11.26 7.85 -7.38
CA THR A 10 11.12 9.11 -8.11
C THR A 10 9.96 9.91 -7.55
N GLU A 11 10.08 11.24 -7.50
CA GLU A 11 9.00 12.11 -7.05
C GLU A 11 8.74 13.21 -8.06
N GLN A 12 7.49 13.38 -8.47
CA GLN A 12 7.05 14.43 -9.39
C GLN A 12 5.67 14.94 -8.98
N GLY A 13 5.53 16.27 -8.84
CA GLY A 13 4.25 16.90 -8.54
C GLY A 13 3.58 16.35 -7.27
N HIS A 14 4.35 16.15 -6.20
CA HIS A 14 3.91 15.58 -4.92
C HIS A 14 3.46 14.10 -4.97
N VAL A 15 3.74 13.40 -6.06
CA VAL A 15 3.53 11.96 -6.18
C VAL A 15 4.89 11.26 -6.17
N GLY A 16 5.09 10.37 -5.20
CA GLY A 16 6.27 9.52 -5.10
C GLY A 16 5.99 8.15 -5.72
N VAL A 17 6.87 7.66 -6.57
CA VAL A 17 6.79 6.32 -7.16
C VAL A 17 7.93 5.47 -6.64
N ILE A 18 7.59 4.38 -5.99
CA ILE A 18 8.50 3.35 -5.47
C ILE A 18 8.42 2.15 -6.43
N THR A 19 9.49 1.87 -7.15
CA THR A 19 9.58 0.71 -8.02
C THR A 19 10.55 -0.30 -7.43
N ILE A 20 10.09 -1.51 -7.11
CA ILE A 20 10.98 -2.61 -6.74
C ILE A 20 11.74 -3.01 -8.00
N ASP A 21 13.08 -2.98 -7.95
CA ASP A 21 13.94 -3.12 -9.12
C ASP A 21 14.89 -4.32 -9.02
N ARG A 22 14.30 -5.51 -8.97
CA ARG A 22 14.98 -6.82 -9.01
C ARG A 22 14.31 -7.76 -10.03
N PRO A 23 14.25 -7.37 -11.32
CA PRO A 23 13.48 -8.08 -12.33
C PRO A 23 13.92 -9.54 -12.51
N ASP A 24 15.23 -9.82 -12.44
CA ASP A 24 15.78 -11.18 -12.57
C ASP A 24 15.30 -12.13 -11.46
N ALA A 25 14.98 -11.58 -10.29
CA ALA A 25 14.38 -12.31 -9.16
C ALA A 25 12.86 -12.12 -9.09
N ARG A 26 12.21 -11.58 -10.14
CA ARG A 26 10.79 -11.22 -10.14
C ARG A 26 10.40 -10.34 -8.95
N ASN A 27 11.27 -9.40 -8.61
CA ASN A 27 11.11 -8.47 -7.50
C ASN A 27 10.90 -9.14 -6.14
N ALA A 28 11.60 -10.27 -5.90
CA ALA A 28 11.65 -10.90 -4.59
C ALA A 28 12.32 -9.97 -3.57
N LEU A 29 11.79 -9.95 -2.35
CA LEU A 29 12.20 -9.03 -1.28
C LEU A 29 13.35 -9.64 -0.47
N THR A 30 14.42 -8.87 -0.32
CA THR A 30 15.55 -9.14 0.56
C THR A 30 15.47 -8.28 1.81
N PHE A 31 16.38 -8.48 2.76
CA PHE A 31 16.52 -7.56 3.89
C PHE A 31 16.86 -6.14 3.44
N THR A 32 17.59 -5.97 2.32
CA THR A 32 17.88 -4.66 1.73
C THR A 32 16.60 -4.01 1.21
N THR A 33 15.80 -4.73 0.41
CA THR A 33 14.52 -4.21 -0.11
C THR A 33 13.59 -3.78 1.03
N TYR A 34 13.50 -4.57 2.11
CA TYR A 34 12.69 -4.22 3.28
C TYR A 34 13.17 -2.95 3.99
N ALA A 35 14.50 -2.81 4.15
CA ALA A 35 15.07 -1.62 4.77
C ALA A 35 14.82 -0.38 3.90
N GLU A 36 15.02 -0.49 2.59
CA GLU A 36 14.78 0.60 1.64
C GLU A 36 13.32 1.01 1.53
N LEU A 37 12.38 0.03 1.52
CA LEU A 37 10.93 0.31 1.60
C LEU A 37 10.57 1.03 2.90
N THR A 38 11.14 0.61 4.03
CA THR A 38 10.92 1.28 5.32
C THR A 38 11.39 2.73 5.27
N ASP A 39 12.60 2.95 4.78
CA ASP A 39 13.23 4.27 4.72
C ASP A 39 12.47 5.22 3.80
N VAL A 40 12.16 4.78 2.56
CA VAL A 40 11.48 5.63 1.58
C VAL A 40 10.08 6.04 2.04
N VAL A 41 9.33 5.14 2.69
CA VAL A 41 7.99 5.47 3.22
C VAL A 41 8.10 6.45 4.39
N ALA A 42 9.14 6.32 5.24
CA ALA A 42 9.34 7.20 6.38
C ALA A 42 9.87 8.58 6.00
N THR A 43 10.69 8.68 4.95
CA THR A 43 11.40 9.93 4.58
C THR A 43 10.77 10.70 3.43
N SER A 44 9.87 10.07 2.67
CA SER A 44 9.20 10.70 1.53
C SER A 44 8.41 11.95 1.92
N THR A 45 8.54 12.99 1.09
CA THR A 45 7.76 14.25 1.19
C THR A 45 6.51 14.24 0.33
N ALA A 46 6.26 13.16 -0.40
CA ALA A 46 5.11 12.99 -1.28
C ALA A 46 3.77 13.11 -0.53
N ARG A 47 2.75 13.57 -1.24
CA ARG A 47 1.35 13.62 -0.76
C ARG A 47 0.57 12.35 -1.13
N CYS A 48 1.08 11.57 -2.08
CA CYS A 48 0.59 10.24 -2.44
C CYS A 48 1.77 9.39 -2.92
N LEU A 49 1.82 8.13 -2.49
CA LEU A 49 2.80 7.14 -2.92
C LEU A 49 2.18 6.14 -3.87
N VAL A 50 2.92 5.76 -4.90
CA VAL A 50 2.62 4.63 -5.78
C VAL A 50 3.69 3.58 -5.58
N VAL A 51 3.30 2.33 -5.36
CA VAL A 51 4.23 1.19 -5.28
C VAL A 51 3.98 0.27 -6.47
N THR A 52 5.04 -0.09 -7.19
CA THR A 52 5.01 -1.01 -8.33
C THR A 52 6.28 -1.86 -8.37
N GLY A 53 6.33 -2.82 -9.27
CA GLY A 53 7.53 -3.60 -9.57
C GLY A 53 8.02 -3.33 -10.99
N ARG A 54 9.33 -3.48 -11.22
CA ARG A 54 9.85 -3.54 -12.60
C ARG A 54 9.34 -4.81 -13.26
N ASP A 55 8.90 -4.73 -14.51
CA ASP A 55 8.44 -5.89 -15.27
C ASP A 55 9.46 -7.06 -15.20
N PRO A 56 8.94 -8.31 -15.21
CA PRO A 56 7.57 -8.73 -15.53
C PRO A 56 6.66 -9.00 -14.30
N ALA A 57 7.03 -8.67 -13.09
CA ALA A 57 6.27 -8.96 -11.89
C ALA A 57 6.08 -7.73 -11.00
N PHE A 58 5.03 -7.72 -10.21
CA PHE A 58 4.92 -6.76 -9.12
C PHE A 58 5.91 -7.12 -8.00
N CYS A 59 5.71 -8.27 -7.37
CA CYS A 59 6.59 -8.81 -6.34
C CYS A 59 6.27 -10.29 -6.09
N SER A 60 7.28 -11.14 -6.10
CA SER A 60 7.14 -12.59 -5.89
C SER A 60 7.22 -13.03 -4.42
N GLY A 61 7.24 -12.07 -3.48
CA GLY A 61 7.36 -12.35 -2.04
C GLY A 61 8.81 -12.39 -1.57
N ASP A 62 9.05 -13.03 -0.45
CA ASP A 62 10.38 -13.14 0.14
C ASP A 62 11.37 -13.85 -0.79
N ASP A 63 12.61 -13.36 -0.82
CA ASP A 63 13.73 -14.07 -1.44
C ASP A 63 14.00 -15.36 -0.65
N VAL A 64 13.56 -16.48 -1.21
CA VAL A 64 13.60 -17.80 -0.55
C VAL A 64 15.01 -18.16 -0.10
N LYS A 65 16.03 -17.85 -0.92
CA LYS A 65 17.42 -18.17 -0.58
C LYS A 65 17.91 -17.36 0.59
N GLN A 66 17.62 -16.08 0.63
CA GLN A 66 18.11 -15.19 1.67
C GLN A 66 17.31 -15.33 2.97
N ILE A 67 15.97 -15.35 2.88
CA ILE A 67 15.11 -15.24 4.05
C ILE A 67 14.72 -16.61 4.61
N MET A 68 14.34 -17.56 3.74
CA MET A 68 13.76 -18.82 4.21
C MET A 68 14.80 -19.91 4.47
N THR A 69 15.86 -20.00 3.67
CA THR A 69 16.85 -21.08 3.83
C THR A 69 18.02 -20.68 4.74
N ASN A 70 18.66 -19.55 4.46
CA ASN A 70 19.89 -19.18 5.17
C ASN A 70 19.66 -18.49 6.53
N ALA A 71 18.56 -17.81 6.69
CA ALA A 71 18.22 -17.03 7.87
C ALA A 71 16.99 -17.55 8.63
N GLY A 72 16.37 -18.63 8.21
CA GLY A 72 15.10 -19.10 8.78
C GLY A 72 15.10 -19.31 10.28
N SER A 73 16.18 -19.86 10.85
CA SER A 73 16.33 -20.01 12.31
C SER A 73 16.51 -18.67 13.02
N GLN A 74 17.29 -17.75 12.45
CA GLN A 74 17.50 -16.42 12.98
C GLN A 74 16.23 -15.57 12.89
N VAL A 75 15.49 -15.65 11.76
CA VAL A 75 14.20 -14.99 11.59
C VAL A 75 13.21 -15.50 12.64
N SER A 76 13.10 -16.81 12.84
CA SER A 76 12.22 -17.39 13.86
C SER A 76 12.59 -16.93 15.27
N SER A 77 13.89 -16.87 15.59
CA SER A 77 14.37 -16.40 16.91
C SER A 77 14.02 -14.93 17.12
N ASN A 78 14.21 -14.08 16.10
CA ASN A 78 13.89 -12.66 16.18
C ASN A 78 12.38 -12.41 16.35
N LEU A 79 11.54 -13.14 15.60
CA LEU A 79 10.08 -13.05 15.73
C LEU A 79 9.58 -13.46 17.12
N ARG A 80 10.24 -14.42 17.78
CA ARG A 80 9.89 -14.82 19.16
C ARG A 80 10.38 -13.81 20.19
N ALA A 81 11.56 -13.23 20.00
CA ALA A 81 12.13 -12.26 20.92
C ALA A 81 11.36 -10.94 20.93
N GLU A 82 10.88 -10.50 19.76
CA GLU A 82 10.14 -9.26 19.59
C GLU A 82 8.91 -9.48 18.68
N PRO A 83 7.79 -10.02 19.23
CA PRO A 83 6.57 -10.22 18.46
C PRO A 83 5.93 -8.87 18.11
N ARG A 84 6.20 -8.36 16.92
CA ARG A 84 5.70 -7.07 16.41
C ARG A 84 5.62 -7.09 14.89
N LEU A 85 4.94 -6.09 14.32
CA LEU A 85 5.01 -5.84 12.88
C LEU A 85 6.46 -5.67 12.42
N THR A 86 6.77 -6.22 11.25
CA THR A 86 8.06 -5.91 10.60
C THR A 86 8.15 -4.41 10.33
N PRO A 87 9.35 -3.80 10.32
CA PRO A 87 9.49 -2.36 10.09
C PRO A 87 8.82 -1.89 8.79
N ALA A 88 8.95 -2.65 7.70
CA ALA A 88 8.33 -2.32 6.42
C ALA A 88 6.80 -2.40 6.47
N ALA A 89 6.24 -3.46 7.09
CA ALA A 89 4.79 -3.57 7.27
C ALA A 89 4.26 -2.42 8.15
N LYS A 90 4.98 -2.10 9.24
CA LYS A 90 4.62 -0.99 10.11
C LYS A 90 4.62 0.34 9.36
N ALA A 91 5.69 0.63 8.61
CA ALA A 91 5.80 1.87 7.83
C ALA A 91 4.63 2.03 6.84
N LEU A 92 4.28 0.95 6.10
CA LEU A 92 3.20 0.98 5.10
C LEU A 92 1.81 1.06 5.72
N LEU A 93 1.57 0.35 6.83
CA LEU A 93 0.25 0.33 7.48
C LEU A 93 -0.03 1.59 8.30
N GLU A 94 1.01 2.20 8.91
CA GLU A 94 0.87 3.34 9.81
C GLU A 94 1.07 4.70 9.12
N THR A 95 1.67 4.75 7.91
CA THR A 95 1.82 6.03 7.19
C THR A 95 0.48 6.72 6.97
N ASP A 96 0.42 8.02 7.20
CA ASP A 96 -0.74 8.86 6.88
C ASP A 96 -0.78 9.29 5.41
N VAL A 97 0.30 9.04 4.65
CA VAL A 97 0.35 9.31 3.21
C VAL A 97 -0.42 8.21 2.48
N PRO A 98 -1.39 8.54 1.61
CA PRO A 98 -2.06 7.55 0.76
C PRO A 98 -1.08 6.74 -0.08
N VAL A 99 -1.33 5.44 -0.18
CA VAL A 99 -0.52 4.49 -0.97
C VAL A 99 -1.40 3.80 -2.00
N ILE A 100 -0.98 3.80 -3.26
CA ILE A 100 -1.63 3.07 -4.34
C ILE A 100 -0.68 1.96 -4.81
N ALA A 101 -1.15 0.73 -4.84
CA ALA A 101 -0.42 -0.35 -5.51
C ALA A 101 -0.80 -0.40 -6.99
N ALA A 102 0.21 -0.22 -7.87
CA ALA A 102 0.11 -0.44 -9.31
C ALA A 102 0.63 -1.84 -9.62
N VAL A 103 -0.27 -2.82 -9.63
CA VAL A 103 0.10 -4.23 -9.74
C VAL A 103 0.27 -4.63 -11.21
N ASN A 104 1.51 -4.58 -11.71
CA ASN A 104 1.85 -4.81 -13.11
C ASN A 104 1.90 -6.30 -13.52
N GLY A 105 2.08 -7.20 -12.55
CA GLY A 105 2.24 -8.63 -12.79
C GLY A 105 1.91 -9.47 -11.55
N ALA A 106 2.66 -10.54 -11.32
CA ALA A 106 2.45 -11.40 -10.16
C ALA A 106 2.73 -10.66 -8.84
N ALA A 107 1.78 -10.71 -7.91
CA ALA A 107 1.83 -10.25 -6.53
C ALA A 107 1.52 -11.46 -5.63
N VAL A 108 2.54 -12.15 -5.14
CA VAL A 108 2.35 -13.41 -4.41
C VAL A 108 3.16 -13.46 -3.10
N GLY A 109 2.64 -14.18 -2.10
CA GLY A 109 3.22 -14.20 -0.76
C GLY A 109 3.34 -12.78 -0.19
N TRP A 110 4.52 -12.39 0.30
CA TRP A 110 4.71 -11.02 0.80
C TRP A 110 4.51 -9.92 -0.27
N GLY A 111 4.57 -10.27 -1.57
CA GLY A 111 4.18 -9.38 -2.66
C GLY A 111 2.66 -9.10 -2.68
N MET A 112 1.83 -10.08 -2.33
CA MET A 112 0.41 -9.84 -2.13
C MET A 112 0.16 -9.04 -0.85
N GLU A 113 0.85 -9.34 0.24
CA GLU A 113 0.82 -8.53 1.47
C GLU A 113 1.15 -7.06 1.19
N LEU A 114 2.20 -6.78 0.40
CA LEU A 114 2.57 -5.43 -0.01
C LEU A 114 1.43 -4.72 -0.76
N ALA A 115 0.77 -5.43 -1.69
CA ALA A 115 -0.38 -4.89 -2.40
C ALA A 115 -1.58 -4.64 -1.46
N LEU A 116 -1.79 -5.50 -0.46
CA LEU A 116 -2.87 -5.37 0.53
C LEU A 116 -2.63 -4.22 1.52
N MET A 117 -1.37 -3.89 1.82
CA MET A 117 -1.02 -2.75 2.69
C MET A 117 -1.31 -1.40 2.04
N ALA A 118 -1.40 -1.32 0.71
CA ALA A 118 -1.83 -0.11 0.02
C ALA A 118 -3.32 0.20 0.28
N ASP A 119 -3.69 1.48 0.21
CA ASP A 119 -5.08 1.91 0.35
C ASP A 119 -5.91 1.51 -0.88
N ILE A 120 -5.35 1.69 -2.07
CA ILE A 120 -6.00 1.42 -3.36
C ILE A 120 -5.10 0.49 -4.19
N ARG A 121 -5.70 -0.42 -4.93
CA ARG A 121 -5.03 -1.31 -5.88
C ARG A 121 -5.60 -1.10 -7.27
N VAL A 122 -4.75 -0.69 -8.21
CA VAL A 122 -4.99 -0.71 -9.65
C VAL A 122 -4.12 -1.83 -10.21
N CYS A 123 -4.66 -2.68 -11.05
CA CYS A 123 -3.85 -3.76 -11.61
C CYS A 123 -3.95 -3.85 -13.14
N SER A 124 -2.88 -4.36 -13.72
CA SER A 124 -2.86 -4.81 -15.10
C SER A 124 -3.72 -6.07 -15.28
N GLU A 125 -4.26 -6.29 -16.46
CA GLU A 125 -4.88 -7.56 -16.88
C GLU A 125 -3.94 -8.78 -16.73
N ARG A 126 -2.61 -8.54 -16.69
CA ARG A 126 -1.59 -9.59 -16.49
C ARG A 126 -1.39 -9.95 -15.03
N ALA A 127 -1.98 -9.18 -14.09
CA ALA A 127 -1.76 -9.37 -12.67
C ALA A 127 -2.29 -10.73 -12.17
N LYS A 128 -1.56 -11.29 -11.22
CA LYS A 128 -1.93 -12.50 -10.51
C LYS A 128 -1.73 -12.28 -9.02
N PHE A 129 -2.64 -12.78 -8.19
CA PHE A 129 -2.63 -12.60 -6.75
C PHE A 129 -2.67 -13.93 -6.03
N GLY A 130 -1.90 -14.10 -4.96
CA GLY A 130 -1.92 -15.33 -4.18
C GLY A 130 -1.19 -15.24 -2.85
N GLU A 131 -1.88 -15.67 -1.78
CA GLU A 131 -1.31 -15.87 -0.45
C GLU A 131 -0.71 -17.28 -0.35
N LEU A 132 0.56 -17.40 -0.73
CA LEU A 132 1.20 -18.70 -0.91
C LEU A 132 1.79 -19.30 0.38
N PHE A 133 1.63 -18.64 1.53
CA PHE A 133 2.25 -19.04 2.80
C PHE A 133 1.86 -20.46 3.23
N VAL A 134 0.58 -20.80 3.12
CA VAL A 134 0.09 -22.15 3.48
C VAL A 134 0.77 -23.26 2.70
N LYS A 135 1.20 -23.02 1.44
CA LYS A 135 1.96 -23.97 0.63
C LYS A 135 3.36 -24.26 1.18
N ARG A 136 3.83 -23.45 2.12
CA ARG A 136 5.12 -23.57 2.81
C ARG A 136 4.97 -23.85 4.30
N GLY A 137 3.76 -24.21 4.76
CA GLY A 137 3.47 -24.46 6.18
C GLY A 137 3.51 -23.22 7.06
N LEU A 138 3.28 -22.04 6.47
CA LEU A 138 3.27 -20.77 7.16
C LEU A 138 1.87 -20.13 7.12
N CYS A 139 1.54 -19.29 8.09
CA CYS A 139 0.42 -18.37 7.98
C CYS A 139 0.84 -17.11 7.22
N CYS A 140 -0.13 -16.38 6.67
CA CYS A 140 0.09 -15.07 6.07
C CYS A 140 0.40 -14.02 7.13
N ASP A 141 0.86 -12.85 6.68
CA ASP A 141 1.13 -11.69 7.55
C ASP A 141 -0.19 -10.93 7.84
N VAL A 142 -0.09 -9.81 8.53
CA VAL A 142 -1.22 -9.03 9.06
C VAL A 142 -2.17 -8.54 7.97
N ALA A 143 -1.65 -8.12 6.82
CA ALA A 143 -2.49 -7.61 5.75
C ALA A 143 -3.34 -8.72 5.11
N GLY A 144 -2.81 -9.93 4.95
CA GLY A 144 -3.57 -11.10 4.50
C GLY A 144 -4.69 -11.48 5.48
N LEU A 145 -4.45 -11.42 6.79
CA LEU A 145 -5.50 -11.71 7.77
C LEU A 145 -6.54 -10.60 7.85
N ALA A 146 -6.11 -9.34 7.96
CA ALA A 146 -7.00 -8.22 8.18
C ALA A 146 -7.55 -7.62 6.88
N ARG A 147 -6.68 -7.11 6.00
CA ARG A 147 -7.08 -6.36 4.80
C ARG A 147 -7.76 -7.22 3.76
N LEU A 148 -7.25 -8.44 3.50
CA LEU A 148 -7.91 -9.35 2.56
C LEU A 148 -9.33 -9.65 3.01
N THR A 149 -9.51 -9.98 4.29
CA THR A 149 -10.85 -10.27 4.86
C THR A 149 -11.81 -9.09 4.73
N GLN A 150 -11.31 -7.87 4.94
CA GLN A 150 -12.10 -6.64 4.78
C GLN A 150 -12.51 -6.39 3.33
N LEU A 151 -11.63 -6.68 2.38
CA LEU A 151 -11.85 -6.41 0.95
C LEU A 151 -12.78 -7.43 0.30
N VAL A 152 -12.56 -8.72 0.53
CA VAL A 152 -13.22 -9.80 -0.20
C VAL A 152 -14.24 -10.57 0.65
N GLY A 153 -14.38 -10.22 1.93
CA GLY A 153 -15.21 -10.95 2.89
C GLY A 153 -14.52 -12.22 3.41
N ARG A 154 -14.98 -12.70 4.58
CA ARG A 154 -14.33 -13.78 5.33
C ARG A 154 -14.28 -15.11 4.54
N GLU A 155 -15.35 -15.47 3.85
CA GLU A 155 -15.44 -16.73 3.12
C GLU A 155 -14.43 -16.79 1.97
N SER A 156 -14.42 -15.76 1.10
CA SER A 156 -13.46 -15.68 0.00
C SER A 156 -12.02 -15.59 0.49
N ALA A 157 -11.77 -14.84 1.57
CA ALA A 157 -10.46 -14.76 2.18
C ALA A 157 -10.01 -16.14 2.71
N ALA A 158 -10.88 -16.87 3.42
CA ALA A 158 -10.58 -18.20 3.93
C ALA A 158 -10.24 -19.17 2.79
N GLU A 159 -11.00 -19.15 1.71
CA GLU A 159 -10.73 -20.00 0.54
C GLU A 159 -9.36 -19.68 -0.07
N LEU A 160 -9.03 -18.40 -0.28
CA LEU A 160 -7.73 -17.99 -0.82
C LEU A 160 -6.58 -18.36 0.11
N LEU A 161 -6.72 -18.08 1.42
CA LEU A 161 -5.68 -18.33 2.42
C LEU A 161 -5.45 -19.82 2.69
N TYR A 162 -6.52 -20.63 2.79
CA TYR A 162 -6.40 -22.05 3.11
C TYR A 162 -5.93 -22.87 1.92
N THR A 163 -6.30 -22.47 0.71
CA THR A 163 -5.88 -23.17 -0.52
C THR A 163 -4.54 -22.68 -1.05
N GLY A 164 -4.16 -21.43 -0.75
CA GLY A 164 -3.00 -20.78 -1.37
C GLY A 164 -3.08 -20.78 -2.90
N ARG A 165 -4.29 -20.69 -3.46
CA ARG A 165 -4.48 -20.62 -4.91
C ARG A 165 -4.15 -19.23 -5.44
N ILE A 166 -3.72 -19.20 -6.69
CA ILE A 166 -3.47 -17.95 -7.42
C ILE A 166 -4.73 -17.62 -8.21
N ILE A 167 -5.17 -16.36 -8.14
CA ILE A 167 -6.26 -15.80 -8.93
C ILE A 167 -5.74 -14.79 -9.95
N ASP A 168 -6.45 -14.62 -11.04
CA ASP A 168 -6.17 -13.63 -12.07
C ASP A 168 -6.79 -12.26 -11.76
N ALA A 169 -6.49 -11.26 -12.59
CA ALA A 169 -7.00 -9.90 -12.46
C ALA A 169 -8.54 -9.82 -12.53
N SER A 170 -9.18 -10.63 -13.38
CA SER A 170 -10.63 -10.69 -13.53
C SER A 170 -11.31 -11.17 -12.24
N THR A 171 -10.83 -12.28 -11.69
CA THR A 171 -11.31 -12.83 -10.42
C THR A 171 -11.05 -11.85 -9.26
N ALA A 172 -9.87 -11.22 -9.22
CA ALA A 172 -9.54 -10.21 -8.23
C ALA A 172 -10.52 -9.02 -8.28
N LYS A 173 -10.94 -8.60 -9.48
CA LYS A 173 -11.95 -7.55 -9.65
C LYS A 173 -13.33 -8.00 -9.19
N GLN A 174 -13.75 -9.22 -9.53
CA GLN A 174 -15.04 -9.78 -9.09
C GLN A 174 -15.12 -9.88 -7.56
N LEU A 175 -14.02 -10.27 -6.91
CA LEU A 175 -13.90 -10.34 -5.45
C LEU A 175 -13.71 -8.96 -4.78
N ARG A 176 -13.65 -7.88 -5.55
CA ARG A 176 -13.37 -6.51 -5.03
C ARG A 176 -11.99 -6.34 -4.39
N LEU A 177 -11.07 -7.27 -4.64
CA LEU A 177 -9.68 -7.17 -4.20
C LEU A 177 -8.98 -5.97 -4.82
N VAL A 178 -9.32 -5.63 -6.07
CA VAL A 178 -8.76 -4.48 -6.80
C VAL A 178 -9.85 -3.50 -7.23
N SER A 179 -9.52 -2.21 -7.25
CA SER A 179 -10.45 -1.15 -7.65
C SER A 179 -10.64 -1.11 -9.16
N ARG A 180 -9.56 -1.31 -9.93
CA ARG A 180 -9.54 -1.22 -11.39
C ARG A 180 -8.65 -2.29 -11.99
N VAL A 181 -9.06 -2.80 -13.16
CA VAL A 181 -8.24 -3.63 -14.07
C VAL A 181 -8.14 -2.85 -15.37
N VAL A 182 -6.92 -2.68 -15.87
CA VAL A 182 -6.63 -1.95 -17.10
C VAL A 182 -5.65 -2.75 -17.96
N THR A 183 -5.44 -2.36 -19.21
CA THR A 183 -4.36 -2.93 -20.02
C THR A 183 -3.01 -2.65 -19.36
N HIS A 184 -2.01 -3.47 -19.69
CA HIS A 184 -0.68 -3.32 -19.07
C HIS A 184 -0.10 -1.91 -19.32
N ASP A 185 -0.23 -1.42 -20.53
CA ASP A 185 0.31 -0.12 -20.95
C ASP A 185 -0.43 1.06 -20.29
N GLU A 186 -1.71 0.88 -19.91
CA GLU A 186 -2.52 1.88 -19.21
C GLU A 186 -2.32 1.87 -17.69
N LEU A 187 -1.63 0.88 -17.13
CA LEU A 187 -1.51 0.73 -15.68
C LEU A 187 -0.90 1.97 -15.02
N MET A 188 0.29 2.34 -15.42
CA MET A 188 0.97 3.50 -14.81
C MET A 188 0.29 4.83 -15.13
N PRO A 189 -0.14 5.11 -16.38
CA PRO A 189 -0.92 6.32 -16.66
C PRO A 189 -2.17 6.45 -15.80
N THR A 190 -2.97 5.39 -15.68
CA THR A 190 -4.19 5.38 -14.85
C THR A 190 -3.89 5.56 -13.37
N THR A 191 -2.86 4.89 -12.87
CA THR A 191 -2.46 4.97 -11.45
C THR A 191 -1.92 6.36 -11.11
N LEU A 192 -1.08 6.93 -11.96
CA LEU A 192 -0.53 8.28 -11.77
C LEU A 192 -1.60 9.36 -11.84
N ALA A 193 -2.57 9.24 -12.76
CA ALA A 193 -3.70 10.16 -12.81
C ALA A 193 -4.47 10.17 -11.48
N LEU A 194 -4.78 8.99 -10.92
CA LEU A 194 -5.41 8.88 -9.60
C LEU A 194 -4.52 9.44 -8.47
N ALA A 195 -3.22 9.15 -8.50
CA ALA A 195 -2.29 9.67 -7.50
C ALA A 195 -2.19 11.20 -7.53
N HIS A 196 -2.16 11.81 -8.71
CA HIS A 196 -2.18 13.27 -8.86
C HIS A 196 -3.50 13.88 -8.41
N GLU A 197 -4.64 13.24 -8.67
CA GLU A 197 -5.94 13.66 -8.16
C GLU A 197 -5.95 13.69 -6.63
N ILE A 198 -5.42 12.65 -5.97
CA ILE A 198 -5.29 12.58 -4.51
C ILE A 198 -4.31 13.65 -4.00
N ALA A 199 -3.13 13.76 -4.60
CA ALA A 199 -2.09 14.68 -4.19
C ALA A 199 -2.47 16.16 -4.40
N GLY A 200 -3.43 16.44 -5.29
CA GLY A 200 -4.00 17.77 -5.54
C GLY A 200 -4.95 18.25 -4.46
N ASN A 201 -5.39 17.38 -3.55
CA ASN A 201 -6.26 17.75 -2.43
C ASN A 201 -5.45 18.28 -1.22
N PRO A 202 -6.11 18.96 -0.25
CA PRO A 202 -5.48 19.43 0.98
C PRO A 202 -4.81 18.26 1.73
N PRO A 203 -3.47 18.25 1.85
CA PRO A 203 -2.77 17.06 2.33
C PRO A 203 -3.09 16.72 3.80
N LEU A 204 -3.35 17.70 4.65
CA LEU A 204 -3.73 17.44 6.03
C LEU A 204 -5.11 16.78 6.12
N ALA A 205 -6.07 17.20 5.29
CA ALA A 205 -7.40 16.57 5.23
C ALA A 205 -7.30 15.11 4.77
N VAL A 206 -6.54 14.85 3.69
CA VAL A 206 -6.33 13.50 3.17
C VAL A 206 -5.68 12.59 4.21
N ARG A 207 -4.64 13.07 4.91
CA ARG A 207 -3.98 12.33 5.99
C ARG A 207 -4.95 12.00 7.14
N ARG A 208 -5.79 12.96 7.55
CA ARG A 208 -6.81 12.72 8.59
C ARG A 208 -7.84 11.69 8.13
N ILE A 209 -8.32 11.77 6.90
CA ILE A 209 -9.23 10.76 6.34
C ILE A 209 -8.58 9.36 6.40
N LYS A 210 -7.33 9.22 5.93
CA LYS A 210 -6.63 7.92 5.99
C LYS A 210 -6.49 7.40 7.42
N ALA A 211 -6.09 8.26 8.37
CA ALA A 211 -6.00 7.89 9.79
C ALA A 211 -7.36 7.42 10.33
N GLY A 212 -8.46 8.11 10.00
CA GLY A 212 -9.81 7.72 10.38
C GLY A 212 -10.27 6.39 9.80
N LEU A 213 -9.92 6.12 8.53
CA LEU A 213 -10.24 4.85 7.88
C LEU A 213 -9.60 3.65 8.59
N ARG A 214 -8.45 3.82 9.24
CA ARG A 214 -7.80 2.73 10.02
C ARG A 214 -8.62 2.32 11.25
N THR A 215 -9.38 3.23 11.82
CA THR A 215 -10.17 2.99 13.04
C THR A 215 -11.65 2.73 12.77
N ALA A 216 -12.12 2.91 11.52
CA ALA A 216 -13.53 2.89 11.16
C ALA A 216 -14.15 1.49 10.99
N LEU A 217 -13.37 0.42 11.19
CA LEU A 217 -13.83 -0.96 11.01
C LEU A 217 -14.30 -1.54 12.35
N ASP A 218 -15.56 -1.52 12.65
CA ASP A 218 -16.15 -1.88 13.95
C ASP A 218 -15.89 -0.80 15.04
N PRO A 219 -16.29 0.45 14.80
CA PRO A 219 -15.95 1.56 15.68
C PRO A 219 -16.85 1.63 16.90
N ASP A 220 -16.29 2.05 18.03
CA ASP A 220 -17.06 2.79 19.03
C ASP A 220 -17.43 4.16 18.40
N PHE A 221 -18.74 4.37 18.14
CA PHE A 221 -19.20 5.59 17.43
C PHE A 221 -18.99 6.86 18.25
N ASP A 222 -18.97 6.80 19.57
CA ASP A 222 -18.69 7.95 20.43
C ASP A 222 -17.21 8.33 20.37
N GLU A 223 -16.32 7.32 20.35
CA GLU A 223 -14.88 7.53 20.19
C GLU A 223 -14.56 8.05 18.79
N LEU A 224 -15.12 7.45 17.75
CA LEU A 224 -14.96 7.93 16.38
C LEU A 224 -15.53 9.35 16.20
N GLY A 225 -16.68 9.66 16.83
CA GLY A 225 -17.28 10.98 16.81
C GLY A 225 -16.40 12.04 17.46
N ARG A 226 -15.78 11.74 18.61
CA ARG A 226 -14.79 12.63 19.25
C ARG A 226 -13.58 12.87 18.36
N TRP A 227 -13.05 11.80 17.76
CA TRP A 227 -11.92 11.89 16.84
C TRP A 227 -12.24 12.76 15.60
N VAL A 228 -13.42 12.54 14.98
CA VAL A 228 -13.89 13.34 13.81
C VAL A 228 -14.01 14.81 14.18
N THR A 229 -14.67 15.12 15.32
CA THR A 229 -14.89 16.50 15.76
C THR A 229 -13.57 17.21 16.04
N THR A 230 -12.61 16.55 16.69
CA THR A 230 -11.27 17.08 16.93
C THR A 230 -10.53 17.34 15.62
N SER A 231 -10.56 16.39 14.70
CA SER A 231 -9.91 16.53 13.38
C SER A 231 -10.50 17.68 12.57
N LEU A 232 -11.83 17.84 12.57
CA LEU A 232 -12.49 18.94 11.90
C LEU A 232 -12.10 20.30 12.51
N ALA A 233 -12.07 20.40 13.85
CA ALA A 233 -11.67 21.61 14.53
C ALA A 233 -10.25 22.05 14.14
N GLU A 234 -9.31 21.11 14.01
CA GLU A 234 -7.96 21.40 13.54
C GLU A 234 -7.94 21.83 12.06
N LEU A 235 -8.64 21.08 11.20
CA LEU A 235 -8.68 21.34 9.76
C LEU A 235 -9.31 22.70 9.41
N PHE A 236 -10.34 23.13 10.14
CA PHE A 236 -10.94 24.47 9.98
C PHE A 236 -9.95 25.62 10.21
N GLN A 237 -8.87 25.41 10.96
CA GLN A 237 -7.84 26.42 11.22
C GLN A 237 -6.76 26.47 10.14
N THR A 238 -6.74 25.52 9.18
CA THR A 238 -5.68 25.43 8.18
C THR A 238 -5.78 26.51 7.10
N ALA A 239 -4.65 26.85 6.50
CA ALA A 239 -4.61 27.71 5.31
C ALA A 239 -5.30 27.03 4.12
N ASP A 240 -5.18 25.72 4.01
CA ASP A 240 -5.78 24.95 2.92
C ASP A 240 -7.31 24.93 2.99
N HIS A 241 -7.90 24.91 4.19
CA HIS A 241 -9.35 25.06 4.33
C HIS A 241 -9.82 26.44 3.82
N ARG A 242 -9.13 27.52 4.26
CA ARG A 242 -9.45 28.88 3.80
C ARG A 242 -9.30 29.05 2.29
N GLU A 243 -8.22 28.49 1.72
CA GLU A 243 -7.99 28.48 0.28
C GLU A 243 -9.08 27.69 -0.46
N GLY A 244 -9.45 26.51 0.03
CA GLY A 244 -10.51 25.71 -0.58
C GLY A 244 -11.84 26.43 -0.64
N VAL A 245 -12.23 27.12 0.44
CA VAL A 245 -13.45 27.95 0.49
C VAL A 245 -13.35 29.13 -0.48
N ALA A 246 -12.24 29.87 -0.47
CA ALA A 246 -12.04 31.03 -1.34
C ALA A 246 -12.06 30.61 -2.83
N ALA A 247 -11.31 29.57 -3.19
CA ALA A 247 -11.28 29.06 -4.55
C ALA A 247 -12.65 28.61 -5.06
N PHE A 248 -13.44 27.97 -4.19
CA PHE A 248 -14.82 27.58 -4.51
C PHE A 248 -15.72 28.78 -4.82
N LEU A 249 -15.66 29.81 -3.96
CA LEU A 249 -16.46 31.05 -4.16
C LEU A 249 -16.01 31.82 -5.40
N ASP A 250 -14.71 31.88 -5.65
CA ASP A 250 -14.11 32.58 -6.80
C ASP A 250 -14.17 31.79 -8.11
N LYS A 251 -14.63 30.53 -8.07
CA LYS A 251 -14.69 29.59 -9.23
C LYS A 251 -13.32 29.41 -9.90
N ARG A 252 -12.25 29.33 -9.14
CA ARG A 252 -10.88 29.10 -9.60
C ARG A 252 -10.30 27.81 -9.03
N ALA A 253 -9.20 27.33 -9.62
CA ALA A 253 -8.45 26.22 -9.06
C ALA A 253 -7.81 26.62 -7.72
N PRO A 254 -7.87 25.76 -6.68
CA PRO A 254 -7.21 25.99 -5.41
C PRO A 254 -5.70 25.71 -5.48
N HIS A 255 -4.95 26.34 -4.56
CA HIS A 255 -3.52 26.06 -4.37
C HIS A 255 -3.24 25.68 -2.92
N TYR A 256 -3.09 24.38 -2.66
CA TYR A 256 -2.90 23.84 -1.32
C TYR A 256 -1.42 23.71 -0.94
N VAL A 257 -1.10 24.13 0.28
CA VAL A 257 0.27 24.20 0.80
C VAL A 257 0.56 23.25 1.97
N GLY A 258 -0.46 22.58 2.51
CA GLY A 258 -0.30 21.56 3.57
C GLY A 258 -0.18 22.16 5.00
N ARG A 259 -0.75 23.31 5.25
CA ARG A 259 -0.69 23.98 6.56
C ARG A 259 -1.95 24.79 6.88
#